data_b1b41b406c3a15d95bdd11fb24bc18f8
#
_entry.id   b1b41b406c3a15d95bdd11fb24bc18f8
#
_cell.length_a   1.000
_cell.length_b   1.000
_cell.length_c   1.000
_cell.angle_alpha   90.00
_cell.angle_beta   90.00
_cell.angle_gamma   90.00
#
_symmetry.space_group_name_H-M   'P 1'
#
loop_
_entity.id
_entity.type
_entity.pdbx_description
1 polymer ?
#
loop_
_entity_poly.entity_id
_entity_poly.type
_entity_poly.pdbx_seq_one_letter_code
_entity_poly.pdbx_strand_id
1 'polypeptide(L)'
;VFCITFAGTNCSPTNISVFAKKARLYCIIDIETTGGTARNERITEIAIVVHDGRQVVDTFSTLINPERSIPWNITQLTGITNDMVAGAPRFFEVARQIVELTEGKIFVAHNVNFDYSFVREEFSRLGFEFSRRQLCTVRLARKVFPGLPSYSLSNLKRHFGIHAERSHRALDDTLATTRLFEMMLESGEGTVREMVNRGVKETRLPAGLTIERLNEAPESCGVYYLHDESGNVIYVGKSINIRKRLFEHFSDMTQKGEKMRQGVADFSWEVMGSELVALLHESAEIKRLQPRINKALRLKQYQGALYSYTDENGYIRLAYGKNTAKNAK
;
A
#
# COMPACT_ATOMS: atom_id res chain seq x y z
N VAL A 1 -63.02 -18.16 24.91
CA VAL A 1 -63.87 -18.27 23.70
C VAL A 1 -64.07 -16.85 23.17
N PHE A 2 -63.29 -16.36 22.27
CA PHE A 2 -63.76 -15.52 21.16
C PHE A 2 -62.59 -15.40 20.17
N CYS A 3 -62.79 -16.02 19.03
CA CYS A 3 -61.95 -15.94 17.86
C CYS A 3 -62.26 -14.65 17.13
N ILE A 4 -61.27 -13.81 16.83
CA ILE A 4 -61.41 -12.73 15.82
C ILE A 4 -60.28 -12.90 14.83
N THR A 5 -60.63 -13.41 13.66
CA THR A 5 -59.89 -13.45 12.42
C THR A 5 -59.85 -12.02 11.84
N PHE A 6 -58.66 -11.49 11.56
CA PHE A 6 -58.49 -10.37 10.64
C PHE A 6 -57.71 -10.82 9.41
N ALA A 7 -58.34 -10.60 8.29
CA ALA A 7 -57.89 -10.94 6.97
C ALA A 7 -56.73 -10.02 6.49
N GLY A 8 -55.89 -10.60 5.65
CA GLY A 8 -54.72 -10.15 4.95
C GLY A 8 -54.64 -8.72 4.45
N THR A 9 -53.43 -8.23 4.55
CA THR A 9 -52.83 -7.36 3.53
C THR A 9 -51.40 -7.85 3.27
N ASN A 10 -51.20 -8.37 2.08
CA ASN A 10 -49.86 -8.70 1.54
C ASN A 10 -49.06 -7.39 1.43
N CYS A 11 -48.14 -7.20 2.35
CA CYS A 11 -47.10 -6.20 2.21
C CYS A 11 -45.82 -6.94 1.81
N SER A 12 -45.49 -6.90 0.53
CA SER A 12 -44.20 -7.36 0.02
C SER A 12 -43.05 -6.66 0.77
N PRO A 13 -42.06 -7.38 1.29
CA PRO A 13 -40.88 -6.72 1.82
C PRO A 13 -40.09 -6.14 0.65
N THR A 14 -40.17 -4.83 0.45
CA THR A 14 -39.20 -4.08 -0.35
C THR A 14 -37.85 -4.29 0.27
N ASN A 15 -37.05 -5.15 -0.35
CA ASN A 15 -35.61 -5.30 -0.07
C ASN A 15 -34.91 -3.96 -0.40
N ILE A 16 -34.92 -3.05 0.56
CA ILE A 16 -33.99 -1.93 0.58
C ILE A 16 -32.67 -2.53 1.10
N SER A 17 -31.87 -3.11 0.20
CA SER A 17 -30.47 -3.35 0.46
C SER A 17 -29.79 -1.98 0.51
N VAL A 18 -29.85 -1.35 1.68
CA VAL A 18 -28.93 -0.24 2.01
C VAL A 18 -27.54 -0.86 2.04
N PHE A 19 -26.83 -0.80 0.91
CA PHE A 19 -25.38 -0.97 0.90
C PHE A 19 -24.83 0.16 1.79
N ALA A 20 -24.64 -0.11 3.06
CA ALA A 20 -23.88 0.73 3.95
C ALA A 20 -22.47 0.80 3.33
N LYS A 21 -22.16 1.92 2.64
CA LYS A 21 -20.82 2.20 2.14
C LYS A 21 -19.88 2.09 3.34
N LYS A 22 -19.03 1.07 3.35
CA LYS A 22 -18.04 0.85 4.40
C LYS A 22 -17.28 2.17 4.60
N ALA A 23 -17.41 2.77 5.79
CA ALA A 23 -16.77 4.03 6.11
C ALA A 23 -15.27 3.88 5.90
N ARG A 24 -14.67 4.83 5.18
CA ARG A 24 -13.21 4.82 4.97
C ARG A 24 -12.55 5.35 6.22
N LEU A 25 -11.61 4.58 6.73
CA LEU A 25 -10.80 5.00 7.87
C LEU A 25 -9.48 5.60 7.37
N TYR A 26 -9.04 6.64 8.02
CA TYR A 26 -7.82 7.37 7.75
C TYR A 26 -6.94 7.34 9.00
N CYS A 27 -5.64 7.25 8.81
CA CYS A 27 -4.64 7.43 9.87
C CYS A 27 -3.82 8.65 9.50
N ILE A 28 -4.05 9.76 10.18
CA ILE A 28 -3.24 10.97 10.04
C ILE A 28 -2.01 10.77 10.92
N ILE A 29 -0.83 10.86 10.33
CA ILE A 29 0.43 10.51 10.97
C ILE A 29 1.43 11.63 10.74
N ASP A 30 2.18 11.92 11.79
CA ASP A 30 3.35 12.77 11.76
C ASP A 30 4.44 12.16 12.63
N ILE A 31 5.70 12.38 12.26
CA ILE A 31 6.85 11.85 12.96
C ILE A 31 7.93 12.91 13.16
N GLU A 32 8.67 12.79 14.26
CA GLU A 32 9.94 13.46 14.45
C GLU A 32 11.08 12.44 14.30
N THR A 33 12.24 12.90 13.83
CA THR A 33 13.33 12.01 13.42
C THR A 33 14.69 12.56 13.83
N THR A 34 15.72 11.72 13.79
CA THR A 34 17.11 12.14 14.00
C THR A 34 17.72 12.89 12.81
N GLY A 35 17.00 12.99 11.68
CA GLY A 35 17.45 13.66 10.45
C GLY A 35 16.57 13.38 9.25
N GLY A 36 16.99 13.82 8.05
CA GLY A 36 16.11 13.91 6.87
C GLY A 36 15.98 12.67 6.00
N THR A 37 16.74 11.58 6.26
CA THR A 37 16.82 10.43 5.36
C THR A 37 16.51 9.12 6.06
N ALA A 38 15.41 8.49 5.75
CA ALA A 38 14.91 7.26 6.42
C ALA A 38 15.94 6.12 6.49
N ARG A 39 16.77 5.93 5.43
CA ARG A 39 17.77 4.88 5.38
C ARG A 39 18.84 5.02 6.47
N ASN A 40 19.21 6.25 6.81
CA ASN A 40 20.32 6.53 7.72
C ASN A 40 19.85 6.99 9.10
N GLU A 41 18.63 7.44 9.23
CA GLU A 41 18.09 8.09 10.42
C GLU A 41 16.98 7.26 11.06
N ARG A 42 16.53 7.66 12.24
CA ARG A 42 15.56 6.93 13.05
C ARG A 42 14.43 7.84 13.51
N ILE A 43 13.29 7.26 13.82
CA ILE A 43 12.14 7.98 14.41
C ILE A 43 12.42 8.25 15.89
N THR A 44 12.12 9.46 16.35
CA THR A 44 12.23 9.91 17.76
C THR A 44 10.88 10.16 18.41
N GLU A 45 9.85 10.46 17.63
CA GLU A 45 8.46 10.61 18.07
C GLU A 45 7.54 10.17 16.93
N ILE A 46 6.41 9.57 17.27
CA ILE A 46 5.33 9.28 16.32
C ILE A 46 4.00 9.65 16.93
N ALA A 47 3.12 10.25 16.14
CA ALA A 47 1.74 10.47 16.47
C ALA A 47 0.82 9.96 15.37
N ILE A 48 -0.28 9.33 15.75
CA ILE A 48 -1.29 8.75 14.87
C ILE A 48 -2.66 9.17 15.37
N VAL A 49 -3.44 9.80 14.50
CA VAL A 49 -4.85 10.10 14.74
C VAL A 49 -5.68 9.29 13.76
N VAL A 50 -6.57 8.45 14.28
CA VAL A 50 -7.50 7.66 13.47
C VAL A 50 -8.78 8.45 13.27
N HIS A 51 -9.24 8.58 12.02
CA HIS A 51 -10.40 9.37 11.62
C HIS A 51 -11.33 8.57 10.72
N ASP A 52 -12.62 8.60 10.96
CA ASP A 52 -13.61 7.81 10.20
C ASP A 52 -14.21 8.56 8.99
N GLY A 53 -13.68 9.76 8.70
CA GLY A 53 -14.19 10.66 7.68
C GLY A 53 -15.19 11.68 8.20
N ARG A 54 -15.57 11.59 9.50
CA ARG A 54 -16.51 12.52 10.19
C ARG A 54 -15.89 13.08 11.46
N GLN A 55 -15.20 12.22 12.23
CA GLN A 55 -14.62 12.57 13.52
C GLN A 55 -13.37 11.74 13.82
N VAL A 56 -12.58 12.21 14.75
CA VAL A 56 -11.49 11.45 15.34
C VAL A 56 -12.07 10.31 16.18
N VAL A 57 -11.57 9.08 15.98
CA VAL A 57 -12.05 7.89 16.69
C VAL A 57 -10.99 7.29 17.61
N ASP A 58 -9.71 7.60 17.37
CA ASP A 58 -8.60 7.12 18.21
C ASP A 58 -7.38 8.03 18.05
N THR A 59 -6.51 8.07 19.07
CA THR A 59 -5.29 8.88 19.07
C THR A 59 -4.19 8.13 19.82
N PHE A 60 -3.03 8.02 19.18
CA PHE A 60 -1.83 7.45 19.77
C PHE A 60 -0.65 8.39 19.56
N SER A 61 0.16 8.59 20.58
CA SER A 61 1.41 9.35 20.48
C SER A 61 2.42 8.83 21.48
N THR A 62 3.67 8.71 21.04
CA THR A 62 4.77 8.30 21.91
C THR A 62 6.11 8.81 21.40
N LEU A 63 7.01 9.12 22.33
CA LEU A 63 8.44 9.21 22.05
C LEU A 63 8.96 7.82 21.71
N ILE A 64 9.99 7.75 20.88
CA ILE A 64 10.68 6.52 20.50
C ILE A 64 12.16 6.69 20.76
N ASN A 65 12.77 5.69 21.42
CA ASN A 65 14.21 5.62 21.55
C ASN A 65 14.83 5.27 20.21
N PRO A 66 15.57 6.18 19.56
CA PRO A 66 16.13 5.95 18.24
C PRO A 66 17.37 5.03 18.26
N GLU A 67 17.81 4.58 19.45
CA GLU A 67 19.03 3.78 19.66
C GLU A 67 20.29 4.45 19.09
N ARG A 68 20.28 5.77 19.04
CA ARG A 68 21.37 6.62 18.58
C ARG A 68 21.22 8.05 19.11
N SER A 69 22.29 8.83 19.10
CA SER A 69 22.25 10.22 19.51
C SER A 69 21.44 11.08 18.54
N ILE A 70 20.62 11.97 19.09
CA ILE A 70 19.91 13.01 18.35
C ILE A 70 20.89 14.16 18.10
N PRO A 71 21.12 14.59 16.84
CA PRO A 71 21.97 15.71 16.55
C PRO A 71 21.46 17.01 17.20
N TRP A 72 22.37 17.88 17.62
CA TRP A 72 22.01 19.12 18.31
C TRP A 72 21.05 20.01 17.52
N ASN A 73 21.26 20.14 16.22
CA ASN A 73 20.39 20.91 15.35
C ASN A 73 18.96 20.37 15.27
N ILE A 74 18.79 19.06 15.38
CA ILE A 74 17.48 18.41 15.44
C ILE A 74 16.82 18.66 16.79
N THR A 75 17.57 18.54 17.88
CA THR A 75 17.07 18.91 19.22
C THR A 75 16.62 20.38 19.27
N GLN A 76 17.35 21.28 18.63
CA GLN A 76 16.92 22.70 18.54
C GLN A 76 15.63 22.88 17.73
N LEU A 77 15.39 22.06 16.71
CA LEU A 77 14.21 22.13 15.87
C LEU A 77 12.98 21.53 16.55
N THR A 78 13.11 20.31 17.14
CA THR A 78 11.99 19.52 17.65
C THR A 78 11.77 19.67 19.16
N GLY A 79 12.79 20.17 19.89
CA GLY A 79 12.82 20.19 21.34
C GLY A 79 13.02 18.81 21.98
N ILE A 80 13.18 17.74 21.19
CA ILE A 80 13.40 16.39 21.70
C ILE A 80 14.88 16.20 22.02
N THR A 81 15.17 15.90 23.27
CA THR A 81 16.56 15.66 23.75
C THR A 81 16.85 14.18 23.86
N ASN A 82 18.14 13.84 23.95
CA ASN A 82 18.59 12.46 24.19
C ASN A 82 18.03 11.90 25.51
N ASP A 83 17.94 12.73 26.56
CA ASP A 83 17.41 12.32 27.86
C ASP A 83 15.91 11.98 27.79
N MET A 84 15.14 12.72 27.01
CA MET A 84 13.71 12.46 26.81
C MET A 84 13.44 11.09 26.19
N VAL A 85 14.29 10.64 25.27
CA VAL A 85 14.10 9.38 24.55
C VAL A 85 14.84 8.20 25.19
N ALA A 86 15.72 8.43 26.16
CA ALA A 86 16.52 7.36 26.77
C ALA A 86 15.67 6.26 27.40
N GLY A 87 14.57 6.63 28.06
CA GLY A 87 13.59 5.72 28.68
C GLY A 87 12.36 5.41 27.82
N ALA A 88 12.29 5.96 26.60
CA ALA A 88 11.17 5.72 25.70
C ALA A 88 11.25 4.30 25.07
N PRO A 89 10.11 3.73 24.66
CA PRO A 89 10.10 2.45 23.95
C PRO A 89 10.89 2.53 22.65
N ARG A 90 11.52 1.44 22.27
CA ARG A 90 12.12 1.28 20.94
C ARG A 90 11.04 1.03 19.89
N PHE A 91 11.34 1.26 18.63
CA PHE A 91 10.33 1.12 17.57
C PHE A 91 9.67 -0.27 17.54
N PHE A 92 10.42 -1.34 17.74
CA PHE A 92 9.88 -2.70 17.72
C PHE A 92 8.85 -2.96 18.84
N GLU A 93 8.95 -2.26 19.97
CA GLU A 93 8.03 -2.41 21.11
C GLU A 93 6.64 -1.80 20.81
N VAL A 94 6.58 -0.80 19.93
CA VAL A 94 5.34 -0.13 19.51
C VAL A 94 4.87 -0.56 18.10
N ALA A 95 5.68 -1.32 17.39
CA ALA A 95 5.43 -1.72 16.00
C ALA A 95 4.08 -2.40 15.82
N ARG A 96 3.71 -3.31 16.73
CA ARG A 96 2.41 -4.00 16.70
C ARG A 96 1.25 -3.01 16.79
N GLN A 97 1.31 -2.06 17.71
CA GLN A 97 0.27 -1.04 17.87
C GLN A 97 0.15 -0.15 16.63
N ILE A 98 1.28 0.22 16.01
CA ILE A 98 1.28 0.99 14.75
C ILE A 98 0.59 0.19 13.63
N VAL A 99 0.84 -1.13 13.54
CA VAL A 99 0.15 -2.00 12.55
C VAL A 99 -1.35 -2.01 12.80
N GLU A 100 -1.80 -2.27 14.02
CA GLU A 100 -3.22 -2.35 14.42
C GLU A 100 -3.96 -1.02 14.15
N LEU A 101 -3.30 0.11 14.43
CA LEU A 101 -3.84 1.44 14.15
C LEU A 101 -3.91 1.78 12.66
N THR A 102 -3.04 1.21 11.83
CA THR A 102 -2.94 1.58 10.40
C THR A 102 -3.50 0.54 9.44
N GLU A 103 -3.76 -0.70 9.90
CA GLU A 103 -4.21 -1.79 9.03
C GLU A 103 -5.59 -1.49 8.42
N GLY A 104 -5.69 -1.71 7.11
CA GLY A 104 -6.92 -1.45 6.35
C GLY A 104 -7.30 0.02 6.19
N LYS A 105 -6.50 0.95 6.72
CA LYS A 105 -6.74 2.40 6.72
C LYS A 105 -5.85 3.11 5.70
N ILE A 106 -6.15 4.37 5.41
CA ILE A 106 -5.38 5.22 4.51
C ILE A 106 -4.37 6.00 5.34
N PHE A 107 -3.09 5.87 5.02
CA PHE A 107 -2.00 6.62 5.63
C PHE A 107 -2.01 8.06 5.09
N VAL A 108 -2.32 9.02 5.94
CA VAL A 108 -2.40 10.44 5.61
C VAL A 108 -1.28 11.18 6.31
N ALA A 109 -0.51 12.00 5.60
CA ALA A 109 0.50 12.86 6.23
C ALA A 109 0.71 14.14 5.43
N HIS A 110 1.30 15.15 6.08
CA HIS A 110 1.67 16.41 5.44
C HIS A 110 3.04 16.26 4.80
N ASN A 111 3.09 16.00 3.48
CA ASN A 111 4.24 15.50 2.73
C ASN A 111 4.50 14.00 2.97
N VAL A 112 3.50 13.20 2.75
CA VAL A 112 3.41 11.76 3.06
C VAL A 112 4.65 10.92 2.70
N ASN A 113 5.43 11.31 1.70
CA ASN A 113 6.62 10.57 1.30
C ASN A 113 7.68 10.53 2.41
N PHE A 114 7.78 11.59 3.22
CA PHE A 114 8.71 11.66 4.33
C PHE A 114 8.31 10.65 5.42
N ASP A 115 7.16 10.85 6.03
CA ASP A 115 6.67 10.02 7.15
C ASP A 115 6.58 8.55 6.77
N TYR A 116 5.98 8.29 5.61
CA TYR A 116 5.80 6.94 5.11
C TYR A 116 7.13 6.22 4.86
N SER A 117 8.15 6.92 4.35
CA SER A 117 9.46 6.32 4.10
C SER A 117 10.16 5.88 5.38
N PHE A 118 10.05 6.67 6.46
CA PHE A 118 10.61 6.34 7.76
C PHE A 118 9.88 5.16 8.42
N VAL A 119 8.55 5.20 8.47
CA VAL A 119 7.76 4.10 9.04
C VAL A 119 8.06 2.80 8.29
N ARG A 120 8.07 2.83 6.94
CA ARG A 120 8.39 1.66 6.13
C ARG A 120 9.81 1.15 6.37
N GLU A 121 10.79 2.04 6.53
CA GLU A 121 12.18 1.67 6.77
C GLU A 121 12.35 1.04 8.17
N GLU A 122 11.68 1.57 9.19
CA GLU A 122 11.71 0.98 10.53
C GLU A 122 11.12 -0.45 10.52
N PHE A 123 10.00 -0.68 9.83
CA PHE A 123 9.46 -2.03 9.65
C PHE A 123 10.40 -2.94 8.84
N SER A 124 11.04 -2.41 7.80
CA SER A 124 12.01 -3.15 6.99
C SER A 124 13.21 -3.63 7.82
N ARG A 125 13.69 -2.81 8.77
CA ARG A 125 14.75 -3.20 9.72
C ARG A 125 14.34 -4.34 10.65
N LEU A 126 13.04 -4.46 10.93
CA LEU A 126 12.47 -5.58 11.69
C LEU A 126 12.18 -6.81 10.82
N GLY A 127 12.47 -6.76 9.51
CA GLY A 127 12.18 -7.84 8.57
C GLY A 127 10.72 -7.92 8.10
N PHE A 128 9.91 -6.87 8.34
CA PHE A 128 8.50 -6.82 7.94
C PHE A 128 8.27 -5.84 6.78
N GLU A 129 7.36 -6.18 5.88
CA GLU A 129 6.88 -5.28 4.84
C GLU A 129 5.73 -4.42 5.38
N PHE A 130 5.88 -3.09 5.30
CA PHE A 130 4.82 -2.14 5.63
C PHE A 130 4.29 -1.52 4.35
N SER A 131 3.04 -1.83 4.02
CA SER A 131 2.36 -1.32 2.82
C SER A 131 0.98 -0.79 3.17
N ARG A 132 0.73 0.52 2.89
CA ARG A 132 -0.55 1.20 3.11
C ARG A 132 -0.86 2.11 1.93
N ARG A 133 -2.14 2.32 1.64
CA ARG A 133 -2.54 3.38 0.71
C ARG A 133 -2.20 4.73 1.31
N GLN A 134 -1.73 5.66 0.50
CA GLN A 134 -1.21 6.95 0.96
C GLN A 134 -2.06 8.10 0.45
N LEU A 135 -2.21 9.14 1.26
CA LEU A 135 -2.82 10.41 0.90
C LEU A 135 -1.93 11.56 1.40
N CYS A 136 -1.48 12.40 0.48
CA CYS A 136 -0.67 13.57 0.80
C CYS A 136 -1.54 14.81 0.96
N THR A 137 -1.58 15.40 2.15
CA THR A 137 -2.38 16.60 2.40
C THR A 137 -1.86 17.84 1.68
N VAL A 138 -0.55 17.94 1.38
CA VAL A 138 0.00 19.00 0.52
C VAL A 138 -0.59 18.94 -0.88
N ARG A 139 -0.64 17.75 -1.49
CA ARG A 139 -1.23 17.56 -2.83
C ARG A 139 -2.72 17.80 -2.83
N LEU A 140 -3.39 17.37 -1.76
CA LEU A 140 -4.82 17.55 -1.58
C LEU A 140 -5.14 19.05 -1.42
N ALA A 141 -4.42 19.77 -0.54
CA ALA A 141 -4.60 21.19 -0.32
C ALA A 141 -4.44 22.01 -1.60
N ARG A 142 -3.45 21.70 -2.44
CA ARG A 142 -3.28 22.35 -3.76
C ARG A 142 -4.47 22.20 -4.68
N LYS A 143 -5.27 21.15 -4.51
CA LYS A 143 -6.46 20.92 -5.34
C LYS A 143 -7.72 21.50 -4.74
N VAL A 144 -7.89 21.39 -3.43
CA VAL A 144 -9.07 21.88 -2.71
C VAL A 144 -8.99 23.40 -2.51
N PHE A 145 -7.80 23.91 -2.25
CA PHE A 145 -7.53 25.34 -2.00
C PHE A 145 -6.46 25.86 -2.98
N PRO A 146 -6.77 26.00 -4.28
CA PRO A 146 -5.79 26.45 -5.26
C PRO A 146 -5.41 27.93 -5.05
N GLY A 147 -4.20 28.33 -5.49
CA GLY A 147 -3.77 29.71 -5.50
C GLY A 147 -3.12 30.23 -4.21
N LEU A 148 -2.91 29.37 -3.21
CA LEU A 148 -2.18 29.79 -2.01
C LEU A 148 -0.68 29.94 -2.30
N PRO A 149 0.00 30.94 -1.69
CA PRO A 149 1.41 31.21 -1.94
C PRO A 149 2.34 30.11 -1.43
N SER A 150 1.89 29.33 -0.42
CA SER A 150 2.64 28.21 0.15
C SER A 150 1.70 27.19 0.76
N TYR A 151 2.10 25.91 0.65
CA TYR A 151 1.38 24.77 1.18
C TYR A 151 2.17 24.04 2.28
N SER A 152 3.13 24.72 2.94
CA SER A 152 3.73 24.18 4.17
C SER A 152 2.71 24.18 5.31
N LEU A 153 2.83 23.23 6.24
CA LEU A 153 1.89 23.11 7.37
C LEU A 153 1.79 24.42 8.16
N SER A 154 2.93 25.06 8.43
CA SER A 154 2.99 26.34 9.13
C SER A 154 2.22 27.46 8.42
N ASN A 155 2.31 27.54 7.09
CA ASN A 155 1.58 28.54 6.32
C ASN A 155 0.08 28.23 6.22
N LEU A 156 -0.29 26.95 6.08
CA LEU A 156 -1.68 26.56 6.09
C LEU A 156 -2.31 26.74 7.46
N LYS A 157 -1.60 26.44 8.57
CA LYS A 157 -2.04 26.73 9.94
C LYS A 157 -2.36 28.24 10.08
N ARG A 158 -1.45 29.10 9.65
CA ARG A 158 -1.64 30.57 9.70
C ARG A 158 -2.81 31.03 8.84
N HIS A 159 -2.91 30.51 7.62
CA HIS A 159 -3.95 30.93 6.65
C HIS A 159 -5.36 30.55 7.13
N PHE A 160 -5.51 29.36 7.70
CA PHE A 160 -6.82 28.86 8.17
C PHE A 160 -7.09 29.07 9.66
N GLY A 161 -6.21 29.78 10.38
CA GLY A 161 -6.38 30.01 11.81
C GLY A 161 -6.34 28.74 12.66
N ILE A 162 -5.58 27.73 12.22
CA ILE A 162 -5.44 26.48 12.99
C ILE A 162 -4.40 26.70 14.08
N HIS A 163 -4.85 26.68 15.32
CA HIS A 163 -3.98 26.80 16.49
C HIS A 163 -3.30 25.46 16.78
N ALA A 164 -1.99 25.47 17.01
CA ALA A 164 -1.22 24.36 17.57
C ALA A 164 -0.39 24.93 18.73
N GLU A 165 -0.35 24.22 19.85
CA GLU A 165 0.36 24.68 21.04
C GLU A 165 1.87 24.75 20.82
N ARG A 166 2.41 23.75 20.11
CA ARG A 166 3.84 23.66 19.77
C ARG A 166 3.99 23.26 18.31
N SER A 167 4.94 23.83 17.62
CA SER A 167 5.37 23.37 16.31
C SER A 167 6.55 22.40 16.46
N HIS A 168 6.68 21.45 15.53
CA HIS A 168 7.71 20.41 15.55
C HIS A 168 7.58 19.46 16.75
N ARG A 169 6.34 19.09 17.07
CA ARG A 169 5.97 17.97 17.93
C ARG A 169 4.94 17.14 17.19
N ALA A 170 5.22 15.86 17.06
CA ALA A 170 4.42 14.97 16.21
C ALA A 170 2.92 15.02 16.54
N LEU A 171 2.53 15.06 17.82
CA LEU A 171 1.11 15.12 18.17
C LEU A 171 0.45 16.44 17.73
N ASP A 172 1.10 17.57 18.00
CA ASP A 172 0.53 18.90 17.68
C ASP A 172 0.40 19.09 16.15
N ASP A 173 1.41 18.65 15.40
CA ASP A 173 1.40 18.74 13.93
C ASP A 173 0.45 17.70 13.30
N THR A 174 0.27 16.51 13.94
CA THR A 174 -0.78 15.55 13.55
C THR A 174 -2.19 16.12 13.77
N LEU A 175 -2.45 16.75 14.92
CA LEU A 175 -3.75 17.37 15.21
C LEU A 175 -4.05 18.53 14.25
N ALA A 176 -3.06 19.38 13.99
CA ALA A 176 -3.19 20.45 13.02
C ALA A 176 -3.44 19.92 11.58
N THR A 177 -2.75 18.84 11.20
CA THR A 177 -2.96 18.15 9.92
C THR A 177 -4.34 17.50 9.87
N THR A 178 -4.85 16.96 10.99
CA THR A 178 -6.19 16.41 11.11
C THR A 178 -7.24 17.49 10.87
N ARG A 179 -7.10 18.64 11.53
CA ARG A 179 -8.04 19.76 11.33
C ARG A 179 -8.02 20.26 9.88
N LEU A 180 -6.83 20.39 9.28
CA LEU A 180 -6.69 20.73 7.86
C LEU A 180 -7.38 19.68 6.97
N PHE A 181 -7.23 18.40 7.29
CA PHE A 181 -7.85 17.30 6.55
C PHE A 181 -9.39 17.33 6.65
N GLU A 182 -9.96 17.61 7.83
CA GLU A 182 -11.40 17.82 8.01
C GLU A 182 -11.94 18.94 7.13
N MET A 183 -11.27 20.10 7.10
CA MET A 183 -11.63 21.21 6.20
C MET A 183 -11.59 20.81 4.72
N MET A 184 -10.62 19.97 4.33
CA MET A 184 -10.55 19.46 2.96
C MET A 184 -11.66 18.44 2.67
N LEU A 185 -12.09 17.64 3.65
CA LEU A 185 -13.25 16.75 3.50
C LEU A 185 -14.54 17.55 3.31
N GLU A 186 -14.76 18.58 4.13
CA GLU A 186 -15.93 19.48 4.05
C GLU A 186 -16.00 20.20 2.70
N SER A 187 -14.86 20.69 2.20
CA SER A 187 -14.80 21.50 0.97
C SER A 187 -14.69 20.67 -0.31
N GLY A 188 -14.31 19.41 -0.23
CA GLY A 188 -13.95 18.62 -1.41
C GLY A 188 -13.95 17.10 -1.22
N GLU A 189 -14.99 16.52 -0.61
CA GLU A 189 -15.08 15.07 -0.39
C GLU A 189 -14.84 14.25 -1.67
N GLY A 190 -15.37 14.70 -2.81
CA GLY A 190 -15.16 14.09 -4.12
C GLY A 190 -13.68 14.08 -4.54
N THR A 191 -12.97 15.18 -4.28
CA THR A 191 -11.53 15.31 -4.58
C THR A 191 -10.69 14.40 -3.67
N VAL A 192 -11.03 14.32 -2.38
CA VAL A 192 -10.36 13.40 -1.44
C VAL A 192 -10.55 11.95 -1.92
N ARG A 193 -11.77 11.58 -2.28
CA ARG A 193 -12.11 10.25 -2.80
C ARG A 193 -11.34 9.92 -4.06
N GLU A 194 -11.27 10.84 -5.01
CA GLU A 194 -10.50 10.71 -6.25
C GLU A 194 -9.00 10.52 -5.95
N MET A 195 -8.43 11.29 -5.03
CA MET A 195 -7.01 11.20 -4.71
C MET A 195 -6.62 9.93 -3.95
N VAL A 196 -7.49 9.42 -3.08
CA VAL A 196 -7.30 8.13 -2.41
C VAL A 196 -7.34 6.97 -3.41
N ASN A 197 -8.16 7.10 -4.45
CA ASN A 197 -8.27 6.10 -5.51
C ASN A 197 -7.21 6.28 -6.62
N ARG A 198 -6.32 7.28 -6.49
CA ARG A 198 -5.25 7.54 -7.46
C ARG A 198 -4.13 6.52 -7.40
N GLY A 199 -4.37 5.39 -8.04
CA GLY A 199 -3.37 4.60 -8.72
C GLY A 199 -3.63 4.62 -10.23
N VAL A 200 -4.90 4.51 -10.63
CA VAL A 200 -5.34 4.51 -12.03
C VAL A 200 -6.54 5.45 -12.15
N LYS A 201 -6.52 6.36 -13.13
CA LYS A 201 -7.76 7.03 -13.55
C LYS A 201 -8.68 5.96 -14.14
N GLU A 202 -9.94 5.89 -13.75
CA GLU A 202 -10.92 4.94 -14.29
C GLU A 202 -10.96 4.96 -15.84
N THR A 203 -10.81 6.16 -16.42
CA THR A 203 -10.69 6.35 -17.88
C THR A 203 -9.48 5.66 -18.52
N ARG A 204 -8.57 5.09 -17.74
CA ARG A 204 -7.37 4.37 -18.21
C ARG A 204 -7.40 2.89 -17.88
N LEU A 205 -8.42 2.42 -17.20
CA LEU A 205 -8.60 0.99 -16.99
C LEU A 205 -9.01 0.32 -18.30
N PRO A 206 -8.64 -0.97 -18.49
CA PRO A 206 -9.22 -1.79 -19.54
C PRO A 206 -10.76 -1.76 -19.49
N ALA A 207 -11.40 -1.85 -20.64
CA ALA A 207 -12.86 -1.93 -20.74
C ALA A 207 -13.36 -3.12 -19.90
N GLY A 208 -14.24 -2.86 -18.95
CA GLY A 208 -14.79 -3.89 -18.05
C GLY A 208 -14.10 -4.01 -16.68
N LEU A 209 -12.91 -3.43 -16.49
CA LEU A 209 -12.26 -3.39 -15.17
C LEU A 209 -12.63 -2.13 -14.40
N THR A 210 -12.98 -2.31 -13.13
CA THR A 210 -13.28 -1.23 -12.18
C THR A 210 -12.19 -1.12 -11.11
N ILE A 211 -12.13 0.02 -10.43
CA ILE A 211 -11.22 0.22 -9.30
C ILE A 211 -11.59 -0.73 -8.15
N GLU A 212 -12.89 -1.00 -7.97
CA GLU A 212 -13.37 -1.95 -6.98
C GLU A 212 -12.80 -3.34 -7.24
N ARG A 213 -12.83 -3.82 -8.49
CA ARG A 213 -12.25 -5.11 -8.89
C ARG A 213 -10.74 -5.16 -8.62
N LEU A 214 -9.99 -4.09 -8.91
CA LEU A 214 -8.57 -4.01 -8.60
C LEU A 214 -8.28 -4.05 -7.09
N ASN A 215 -9.18 -3.48 -6.28
CA ASN A 215 -9.04 -3.49 -4.83
C ASN A 215 -9.32 -4.87 -4.19
N GLU A 216 -9.92 -5.82 -4.91
CA GLU A 216 -10.07 -7.20 -4.45
C GLU A 216 -8.73 -7.97 -4.46
N ALA A 217 -7.78 -7.54 -5.30
CA ALA A 217 -6.46 -8.16 -5.34
C ALA A 217 -5.74 -8.01 -3.97
N PRO A 218 -5.07 -9.07 -3.48
CA PRO A 218 -4.39 -9.03 -2.19
C PRO A 218 -3.13 -8.17 -2.22
N GLU A 219 -2.80 -7.58 -1.09
CA GLU A 219 -1.53 -6.92 -0.85
C GLU A 219 -0.47 -7.93 -0.37
N SER A 220 -0.37 -9.05 -1.06
CA SER A 220 0.48 -10.19 -0.70
C SER A 220 1.37 -10.60 -1.86
N CYS A 221 2.42 -11.35 -1.53
CA CYS A 221 3.31 -11.96 -2.51
C CYS A 221 2.60 -13.05 -3.31
N GLY A 222 2.83 -13.11 -4.62
CA GLY A 222 2.28 -14.15 -5.46
C GLY A 222 2.43 -13.90 -6.96
N VAL A 223 1.69 -14.69 -7.73
CA VAL A 223 1.60 -14.61 -9.18
C VAL A 223 0.21 -14.11 -9.58
N TYR A 224 0.13 -13.28 -10.60
CA TYR A 224 -1.11 -12.77 -11.17
C TYR A 224 -1.15 -13.02 -12.67
N TYR A 225 -2.36 -13.21 -13.17
CA TYR A 225 -2.67 -13.53 -14.56
C TYR A 225 -3.59 -12.46 -15.11
N LEU A 226 -3.27 -11.92 -16.29
CA LEU A 226 -4.16 -11.01 -17.01
C LEU A 226 -4.85 -11.79 -18.12
N HIS A 227 -6.17 -11.64 -18.22
CA HIS A 227 -7.02 -12.36 -19.14
C HIS A 227 -7.59 -11.42 -20.21
N ASP A 228 -7.78 -11.94 -21.44
CA ASP A 228 -8.53 -11.27 -22.49
C ASP A 228 -10.04 -11.53 -22.34
N GLU A 229 -10.85 -10.93 -23.23
CA GLU A 229 -12.31 -11.09 -23.25
C GLU A 229 -12.77 -12.55 -23.41
N SER A 230 -11.94 -13.42 -23.98
CA SER A 230 -12.22 -14.85 -24.11
C SER A 230 -11.76 -15.66 -22.90
N GLY A 231 -11.22 -15.03 -21.86
CA GLY A 231 -10.70 -15.67 -20.66
C GLY A 231 -9.30 -16.28 -20.83
N ASN A 232 -8.63 -16.10 -21.98
CA ASN A 232 -7.28 -16.63 -22.17
C ASN A 232 -6.26 -15.78 -21.39
N VAL A 233 -5.27 -16.44 -20.79
CA VAL A 233 -4.16 -15.76 -20.12
C VAL A 233 -3.25 -15.12 -21.16
N ILE A 234 -3.16 -13.79 -21.15
CA ILE A 234 -2.33 -13.02 -22.08
C ILE A 234 -1.04 -12.49 -21.44
N TYR A 235 -0.98 -12.49 -20.11
CA TYR A 235 0.20 -12.11 -19.34
C TYR A 235 0.22 -12.81 -18.00
N VAL A 236 1.40 -13.23 -17.56
CA VAL A 236 1.69 -13.76 -16.22
C VAL A 236 2.79 -12.90 -15.60
N GLY A 237 2.64 -12.56 -14.32
CA GLY A 237 3.65 -11.79 -13.60
C GLY A 237 3.69 -12.12 -12.12
N LYS A 238 4.87 -12.03 -11.50
CA LYS A 238 5.04 -12.14 -10.05
C LYS A 238 5.10 -10.77 -9.39
N SER A 239 4.70 -10.70 -8.15
CA SER A 239 4.90 -9.51 -7.31
C SER A 239 4.98 -9.87 -5.85
N ILE A 240 5.69 -9.07 -5.07
CA ILE A 240 5.63 -9.10 -3.61
C ILE A 240 4.34 -8.45 -3.07
N ASN A 241 3.69 -7.60 -3.89
CA ASN A 241 2.40 -6.98 -3.63
C ASN A 241 1.60 -6.95 -4.93
N ILE A 242 0.68 -7.91 -5.08
CA ILE A 242 -0.09 -8.12 -6.32
C ILE A 242 -0.94 -6.90 -6.64
N ARG A 243 -1.69 -6.36 -5.67
CA ARG A 243 -2.55 -5.18 -5.87
C ARG A 243 -1.76 -3.99 -6.39
N LYS A 244 -0.67 -3.63 -5.72
CA LYS A 244 0.21 -2.53 -6.14
C LYS A 244 0.69 -2.73 -7.57
N ARG A 245 1.10 -3.96 -7.93
CA ARG A 245 1.63 -4.26 -9.25
C ARG A 245 0.59 -4.14 -10.37
N LEU A 246 -0.65 -4.53 -10.12
CA LEU A 246 -1.76 -4.34 -11.04
C LEU A 246 -2.04 -2.85 -11.28
N PHE A 247 -2.05 -2.03 -10.23
CA PHE A 247 -2.18 -0.58 -10.35
C PHE A 247 -1.03 0.05 -11.15
N GLU A 248 0.22 -0.41 -10.95
CA GLU A 248 1.38 0.05 -11.74
C GLU A 248 1.22 -0.26 -13.23
N HIS A 249 0.81 -1.48 -13.57
CA HIS A 249 0.58 -1.87 -14.96
C HIS A 249 -0.45 -0.99 -15.68
N PHE A 250 -1.57 -0.72 -15.03
CA PHE A 250 -2.63 0.09 -15.63
C PHE A 250 -2.36 1.61 -15.55
N SER A 251 -1.40 2.03 -14.72
CA SER A 251 -0.90 3.40 -14.67
C SER A 251 0.21 3.68 -15.69
N ASP A 252 0.85 2.63 -16.22
CA ASP A 252 2.01 2.73 -17.12
C ASP A 252 1.64 3.40 -18.45
N MET A 253 2.34 4.49 -18.78
CA MET A 253 2.13 5.29 -19.99
C MET A 253 2.95 4.80 -21.18
N THR A 254 3.74 3.75 -21.01
CA THR A 254 4.52 3.18 -22.11
C THR A 254 3.65 2.46 -23.13
N GLN A 255 4.18 2.24 -24.35
CA GLN A 255 3.52 1.42 -25.37
C GLN A 255 3.17 0.01 -24.86
N LYS A 256 3.98 -0.53 -23.94
CA LYS A 256 3.70 -1.81 -23.29
C LYS A 256 2.47 -1.74 -22.38
N GLY A 257 2.38 -0.69 -21.56
CA GLY A 257 1.21 -0.43 -20.69
C GLY A 257 -0.07 -0.23 -21.52
N GLU A 258 0.03 0.45 -22.66
CA GLU A 258 -1.11 0.66 -23.56
C GLU A 258 -1.58 -0.65 -24.20
N LYS A 259 -0.67 -1.49 -24.70
CA LYS A 259 -1.01 -2.83 -25.23
C LYS A 259 -1.65 -3.73 -24.15
N MET A 260 -1.22 -3.61 -22.90
CA MET A 260 -1.87 -4.29 -21.77
C MET A 260 -3.30 -3.80 -21.58
N ARG A 261 -3.51 -2.48 -21.49
CA ARG A 261 -4.85 -1.92 -21.30
C ARG A 261 -5.85 -2.28 -22.39
N GLN A 262 -5.39 -2.33 -23.66
CA GLN A 262 -6.24 -2.70 -24.81
C GLN A 262 -6.59 -4.19 -24.86
N GLY A 263 -5.78 -5.04 -24.26
CA GLY A 263 -5.93 -6.48 -24.37
C GLY A 263 -6.48 -7.20 -23.16
N VAL A 264 -6.56 -6.52 -22.01
CA VAL A 264 -6.99 -7.10 -20.73
C VAL A 264 -8.46 -6.84 -20.49
N ALA A 265 -9.21 -7.88 -20.15
CA ALA A 265 -10.61 -7.78 -19.71
C ALA A 265 -10.79 -8.11 -18.22
N ASP A 266 -9.99 -9.04 -17.67
CA ASP A 266 -10.03 -9.41 -16.25
C ASP A 266 -8.65 -9.88 -15.76
N PHE A 267 -8.53 -10.18 -14.48
CA PHE A 267 -7.33 -10.74 -13.86
C PHE A 267 -7.68 -11.73 -12.75
N SER A 268 -6.74 -12.63 -12.49
CA SER A 268 -6.77 -13.55 -11.37
C SER A 268 -5.40 -13.60 -10.68
N TRP A 269 -5.31 -14.28 -9.55
CA TRP A 269 -4.06 -14.37 -8.79
C TRP A 269 -3.97 -15.64 -7.96
N GLU A 270 -2.74 -15.99 -7.59
CA GLU A 270 -2.40 -17.02 -6.62
C GLU A 270 -1.43 -16.44 -5.60
N VAL A 271 -1.79 -16.50 -4.32
CA VAL A 271 -0.93 -16.03 -3.21
C VAL A 271 0.14 -17.10 -2.93
N MET A 272 1.38 -16.66 -2.77
CA MET A 272 2.53 -17.52 -2.51
C MET A 272 3.20 -17.17 -1.18
N GLY A 273 3.78 -18.18 -0.52
CA GLY A 273 4.43 -17.99 0.78
C GLY A 273 5.76 -17.22 0.74
N SER A 274 6.39 -17.08 -0.44
CA SER A 274 7.62 -16.32 -0.61
C SER A 274 7.83 -15.84 -2.05
N GLU A 275 8.70 -14.84 -2.23
CA GLU A 275 9.07 -14.33 -3.54
C GLU A 275 9.78 -15.37 -4.41
N LEU A 276 10.59 -16.25 -3.82
CA LEU A 276 11.26 -17.33 -4.53
C LEU A 276 10.25 -18.31 -5.14
N VAL A 277 9.25 -18.73 -4.36
CA VAL A 277 8.18 -19.61 -4.85
C VAL A 277 7.39 -18.92 -5.96
N ALA A 278 7.04 -17.63 -5.80
CA ALA A 278 6.36 -16.85 -6.83
C ALA A 278 7.18 -16.75 -8.12
N LEU A 279 8.50 -16.57 -8.04
CA LEU A 279 9.40 -16.51 -9.19
C LEU A 279 9.47 -17.84 -9.95
N LEU A 280 9.58 -18.95 -9.23
CA LEU A 280 9.60 -20.29 -9.83
C LEU A 280 8.27 -20.62 -10.50
N HIS A 281 7.15 -20.29 -9.83
CA HIS A 281 5.81 -20.51 -10.36
C HIS A 281 5.53 -19.64 -11.59
N GLU A 282 5.87 -18.34 -11.57
CA GLU A 282 5.79 -17.45 -12.75
C GLU A 282 6.54 -18.06 -13.94
N SER A 283 7.78 -18.52 -13.72
CA SER A 283 8.60 -19.13 -14.78
C SER A 283 7.95 -20.39 -15.36
N ALA A 284 7.37 -21.23 -14.51
CA ALA A 284 6.67 -22.44 -14.96
C ALA A 284 5.39 -22.09 -15.74
N GLU A 285 4.59 -21.16 -15.24
CA GLU A 285 3.34 -20.74 -15.88
C GLU A 285 3.57 -20.03 -17.22
N ILE A 286 4.59 -19.18 -17.33
CA ILE A 286 4.95 -18.56 -18.62
C ILE A 286 5.33 -19.63 -19.66
N LYS A 287 6.06 -20.68 -19.26
CA LYS A 287 6.42 -21.77 -20.16
C LYS A 287 5.22 -22.63 -20.53
N ARG A 288 4.32 -22.89 -19.60
CA ARG A 288 3.11 -23.71 -19.81
C ARG A 288 2.09 -22.99 -20.69
N LEU A 289 1.80 -21.71 -20.38
CA LEU A 289 0.72 -20.94 -21.01
C LEU A 289 1.16 -20.17 -22.26
N GLN A 290 2.46 -19.93 -22.44
CA GLN A 290 3.02 -19.14 -23.56
C GLN A 290 2.28 -17.79 -23.80
N PRO A 291 2.04 -16.95 -22.77
CA PRO A 291 1.17 -15.79 -22.89
C PRO A 291 1.71 -14.79 -23.90
N ARG A 292 0.84 -14.19 -24.70
CA ARG A 292 1.25 -13.37 -25.87
C ARG A 292 2.02 -12.09 -25.51
N ILE A 293 1.83 -11.52 -24.31
CA ILE A 293 2.47 -10.26 -23.88
C ILE A 293 3.83 -10.52 -23.20
N ASN A 294 4.04 -11.69 -22.57
CA ASN A 294 5.33 -12.03 -22.01
C ASN A 294 6.37 -12.22 -23.12
N LYS A 295 7.43 -11.41 -23.10
CA LYS A 295 8.57 -11.58 -24.03
C LYS A 295 9.69 -12.42 -23.43
N ALA A 296 9.96 -12.23 -22.13
CA ALA A 296 10.96 -13.01 -21.39
C ALA A 296 10.42 -14.39 -21.02
N LEU A 297 11.30 -15.36 -20.85
CA LEU A 297 11.02 -16.72 -20.39
C LEU A 297 10.20 -17.62 -21.34
N ARG A 298 9.65 -17.10 -22.46
CA ARG A 298 8.90 -17.92 -23.41
C ARG A 298 9.75 -18.93 -24.19
N LEU A 299 10.98 -18.57 -24.53
CA LEU A 299 11.83 -19.32 -25.46
C LEU A 299 13.29 -19.45 -24.98
N LYS A 300 13.57 -19.46 -23.69
CA LYS A 300 14.94 -19.75 -23.25
C LYS A 300 15.22 -21.24 -23.40
N GLN A 301 15.98 -21.59 -24.42
CA GLN A 301 16.78 -22.81 -24.37
C GLN A 301 17.81 -22.63 -23.26
N TYR A 302 17.72 -23.44 -22.23
CA TYR A 302 18.74 -23.45 -21.21
C TYR A 302 20.02 -24.03 -21.81
N GLN A 303 21.13 -23.29 -21.72
CA GLN A 303 22.44 -23.76 -22.23
C GLN A 303 23.01 -24.90 -21.39
N GLY A 304 22.53 -25.04 -20.13
CA GLY A 304 22.94 -26.10 -19.23
C GLY A 304 21.75 -26.84 -18.62
N ALA A 305 21.97 -28.08 -18.25
CA ALA A 305 21.04 -28.94 -17.56
C ALA A 305 21.71 -29.62 -16.36
N LEU A 306 20.97 -29.80 -15.29
CA LEU A 306 21.34 -30.70 -14.18
C LEU A 306 20.71 -32.07 -14.48
N TYR A 307 21.52 -33.11 -14.46
CA TYR A 307 21.07 -34.48 -14.67
C TYR A 307 21.68 -35.42 -13.64
N SER A 308 20.99 -36.50 -13.38
CA SER A 308 21.52 -37.57 -12.53
C SER A 308 22.05 -38.72 -13.37
N TYR A 309 23.10 -39.37 -12.89
CA TYR A 309 23.61 -40.62 -13.44
C TYR A 309 24.05 -41.53 -12.29
N THR A 310 24.08 -42.84 -12.55
CA THR A 310 24.58 -43.81 -11.58
C THR A 310 26.07 -44.07 -11.89
N ASP A 311 26.94 -43.93 -10.88
CA ASP A 311 28.36 -44.23 -11.02
C ASP A 311 28.67 -45.76 -11.00
N GLU A 312 29.91 -46.12 -11.24
CA GLU A 312 30.36 -47.52 -11.27
C GLU A 312 30.12 -48.26 -9.95
N ASN A 313 29.96 -47.58 -8.85
CA ASN A 313 29.70 -48.11 -7.54
C ASN A 313 28.18 -48.18 -7.19
N GLY A 314 27.28 -47.81 -8.13
CA GLY A 314 25.85 -47.83 -7.96
C GLY A 314 25.26 -46.60 -7.24
N TYR A 315 26.05 -45.53 -7.00
CA TYR A 315 25.57 -44.28 -6.37
C TYR A 315 24.99 -43.32 -7.39
N ILE A 316 23.87 -42.69 -7.05
CA ILE A 316 23.29 -41.61 -7.84
C ILE A 316 24.14 -40.35 -7.66
N ARG A 317 24.68 -39.84 -8.75
CA ARG A 317 25.45 -38.59 -8.81
C ARG A 317 24.67 -37.53 -9.58
N LEU A 318 24.90 -36.27 -9.22
CA LEU A 318 24.40 -35.12 -9.97
C LEU A 318 25.53 -34.50 -10.79
N ALA A 319 25.28 -34.21 -12.05
CA ALA A 319 26.22 -33.50 -12.91
C ALA A 319 25.53 -32.35 -13.63
N TYR A 320 26.30 -31.29 -13.90
CA TYR A 320 25.89 -30.17 -14.71
C TYR A 320 26.62 -30.21 -16.06
N GLY A 321 25.88 -30.04 -17.14
CA GLY A 321 26.44 -30.05 -18.47
C GLY A 321 25.60 -29.29 -19.48
N LYS A 322 26.05 -29.25 -20.75
CA LYS A 322 25.28 -28.63 -21.80
C LYS A 322 23.92 -29.34 -21.97
N ASN A 323 22.86 -28.54 -22.13
CA ASN A 323 21.54 -29.06 -22.41
C ASN A 323 21.50 -29.61 -23.85
N THR A 324 21.74 -30.91 -24.01
CA THR A 324 21.67 -31.62 -25.27
C THR A 324 20.51 -32.63 -25.23
N ALA A 325 19.99 -33.02 -26.39
CA ALA A 325 18.90 -34.00 -26.46
C ALA A 325 19.20 -35.36 -25.78
N LYS A 326 20.49 -35.66 -25.52
CA LYS A 326 20.92 -36.86 -24.77
C LYS A 326 20.74 -36.73 -23.26
N ASN A 327 20.73 -35.47 -22.73
CA ASN A 327 20.63 -35.17 -21.28
C ASN A 327 19.22 -34.78 -20.87
N ALA A 328 18.24 -34.78 -21.78
CA ALA A 328 16.88 -34.33 -21.56
C ALA A 328 15.88 -35.48 -21.34
N LYS A 329 16.35 -36.64 -20.86
CA LYS A 329 15.46 -37.77 -20.46
C LYS A 329 15.26 -37.80 -18.96
#